data_7ac8e01d7c42807b8364b54a1941deea
#
_entry.id   7ac8e01d7c42807b8364b54a1941deea
#
_cell.length_a   1.000
_cell.length_b   1.000
_cell.length_c   1.000
_cell.angle_alpha   90.00
_cell.angle_beta   90.00
_cell.angle_gamma   90.00
#
_symmetry.space_group_name_H-M   'P 1'
#
loop_
_entity.id
_entity.type
_entity.pdbx_description
1 polymer ?
#
loop_
_entity_poly.entity_id
_entity_poly.type
_entity_poly.pdbx_seq_one_letter_code
_entity_poly.pdbx_strand_id
1 'polypeptide(L)'
;MFSNTGCIWICILFKEEGVMGKVKFFYGAMGSGKTTKMLAMFDTYKRRKKNPIIIKPCLDDREGKFIGWGVTKSRILTVNAPTYYFKDLKSELLELDFKCLFVDEVQFLTREDILFLCDVADSRNINVFCFGLRTDVLGELFEGSKHLFALADEFEHIETLCEMDGCDRKAVAHIRYINGERDTSEESVAIETGDVTYKSVCRKCWMSRNENNR
;
A
#
# COMPACT_ATOMS: atom_id res chain seq x y z
N MET A 1 -23.46 57.46 18.94
CA MET A 1 -23.86 56.05 18.99
C MET A 1 -23.91 55.52 17.57
N PHE A 2 -22.87 54.95 17.09
CA PHE A 2 -22.85 54.15 15.86
C PHE A 2 -22.14 52.84 16.16
N SER A 3 -22.88 51.76 16.07
CA SER A 3 -22.49 50.39 16.32
C SER A 3 -21.56 49.88 15.23
N ASN A 4 -20.41 49.44 15.64
CA ASN A 4 -19.39 48.84 14.80
C ASN A 4 -19.66 47.32 14.68
N THR A 5 -20.47 46.94 13.68
CA THR A 5 -20.71 45.52 13.34
C THR A 5 -20.48 45.35 11.84
N GLY A 6 -19.27 45.07 11.46
CA GLY A 6 -19.01 44.76 10.07
C GLY A 6 -17.53 44.65 9.79
N CYS A 7 -16.94 43.49 10.03
CA CYS A 7 -15.72 43.02 9.34
C CYS A 7 -15.23 41.67 9.91
N ILE A 8 -16.07 40.66 9.89
CA ILE A 8 -15.65 39.27 10.21
C ILE A 8 -15.86 38.34 9.00
N TRP A 9 -16.34 38.82 7.85
CA TRP A 9 -16.73 37.95 6.73
C TRP A 9 -15.78 37.99 5.51
N ILE A 10 -14.60 38.58 5.57
CA ILE A 10 -13.70 38.73 4.39
C ILE A 10 -12.42 37.88 4.47
N CYS A 11 -12.17 37.17 5.54
CA CYS A 11 -10.96 36.31 5.64
C CYS A 11 -11.16 34.84 5.20
N ILE A 12 -12.29 34.49 4.55
CA ILE A 12 -12.55 33.10 4.12
C ILE A 12 -12.38 32.89 2.59
N LEU A 13 -12.02 33.89 1.81
CA LEU A 13 -12.11 33.81 0.35
C LEU A 13 -10.80 33.82 -0.44
N PHE A 14 -9.65 33.67 0.15
CA PHE A 14 -8.40 33.38 -0.59
C PHE A 14 -7.55 32.40 0.22
N LYS A 15 -8.07 31.18 0.50
CA LYS A 15 -7.18 30.03 0.52
C LYS A 15 -6.82 29.79 -0.93
N GLU A 16 -5.56 30.05 -1.30
CA GLU A 16 -4.98 29.49 -2.51
C GLU A 16 -5.48 28.05 -2.61
N GLU A 17 -5.91 27.59 -3.78
CA GLU A 17 -6.18 26.17 -4.05
C GLU A 17 -4.86 25.41 -3.85
N GLY A 18 -4.46 25.29 -2.60
CA GLY A 18 -3.33 24.47 -2.19
C GLY A 18 -3.69 23.04 -2.58
N VAL A 19 -2.83 22.40 -3.35
CA VAL A 19 -2.91 20.98 -3.69
C VAL A 19 -3.17 20.23 -2.38
N MET A 20 -4.44 19.86 -2.14
CA MET A 20 -4.83 19.09 -0.94
C MET A 20 -4.06 17.79 -0.94
N GLY A 21 -3.55 17.39 0.22
CA GLY A 21 -2.96 16.09 0.40
C GLY A 21 -3.95 14.99 -0.02
N LYS A 22 -3.45 13.92 -0.64
CA LYS A 22 -4.28 12.83 -1.14
C LYS A 22 -3.73 11.49 -0.73
N VAL A 23 -4.63 10.57 -0.42
CA VAL A 23 -4.31 9.14 -0.28
C VAL A 23 -4.55 8.47 -1.62
N LYS A 24 -3.51 7.89 -2.22
CA LYS A 24 -3.61 7.13 -3.46
C LYS A 24 -3.21 5.68 -3.24
N PHE A 25 -4.11 4.75 -3.64
CA PHE A 25 -3.90 3.33 -3.51
C PHE A 25 -3.49 2.68 -4.84
N PHE A 26 -2.27 2.17 -4.88
CA PHE A 26 -1.71 1.37 -5.97
C PHE A 26 -1.83 -0.11 -5.60
N TYR A 27 -2.70 -0.82 -6.28
CA TYR A 27 -2.94 -2.23 -5.99
C TYR A 27 -2.67 -3.12 -7.20
N GLY A 28 -2.36 -4.38 -6.95
CA GLY A 28 -2.12 -5.36 -8.01
C GLY A 28 -1.79 -6.72 -7.44
N ALA A 29 -1.68 -7.74 -8.31
CA ALA A 29 -1.31 -9.08 -7.93
C ALA A 29 0.16 -9.15 -7.46
N MET A 30 0.57 -10.25 -6.84
CA MET A 30 1.99 -10.50 -6.50
C MET A 30 2.83 -10.43 -7.79
N GLY A 31 4.05 -9.92 -7.68
CA GLY A 31 4.92 -9.80 -8.85
C GLY A 31 4.51 -8.76 -9.90
N SER A 32 3.42 -7.99 -9.70
CA SER A 32 2.99 -6.95 -10.65
C SER A 32 3.93 -5.73 -10.72
N GLY A 33 4.98 -5.67 -9.91
CA GLY A 33 5.93 -4.56 -9.93
C GLY A 33 5.56 -3.39 -9.03
N LYS A 34 4.67 -3.58 -8.04
CA LYS A 34 4.25 -2.53 -7.08
C LYS A 34 5.44 -1.84 -6.43
N THR A 35 6.32 -2.60 -5.77
CA THR A 35 7.52 -2.06 -5.10
C THR A 35 8.47 -1.39 -6.09
N THR A 36 8.61 -1.91 -7.32
CA THR A 36 9.42 -1.27 -8.37
C THR A 36 8.87 0.11 -8.74
N LYS A 37 7.56 0.21 -8.96
CA LYS A 37 6.89 1.48 -9.23
C LYS A 37 7.03 2.44 -8.06
N MET A 38 6.82 1.97 -6.84
CA MET A 38 7.02 2.76 -5.63
C MET A 38 8.43 3.36 -5.57
N LEU A 39 9.46 2.55 -5.78
CA LEU A 39 10.86 3.01 -5.71
C LEU A 39 11.21 4.01 -6.82
N ALA A 40 10.67 3.83 -8.03
CA ALA A 40 10.83 4.80 -9.13
C ALA A 40 10.16 6.14 -8.82
N MET A 41 8.96 6.11 -8.23
CA MET A 41 8.27 7.31 -7.75
C MET A 41 9.05 7.96 -6.61
N PHE A 42 9.48 7.18 -5.61
CA PHE A 42 10.29 7.65 -4.48
C PHE A 42 11.54 8.41 -4.97
N ASP A 43 12.32 7.83 -5.91
CA ASP A 43 13.49 8.49 -6.49
C ASP A 43 13.13 9.83 -7.17
N THR A 44 12.00 9.87 -7.88
CA THR A 44 11.51 11.10 -8.52
C THR A 44 11.21 12.18 -7.50
N TYR A 45 10.51 11.84 -6.40
CA TYR A 45 10.20 12.79 -5.33
C TYR A 45 11.45 13.24 -4.57
N LYS A 46 12.41 12.32 -4.33
CA LYS A 46 13.70 12.62 -3.72
C LYS A 46 14.50 13.64 -4.56
N ARG A 47 14.60 13.41 -5.88
CA ARG A 47 15.28 14.35 -6.80
C ARG A 47 14.63 15.74 -6.82
N ARG A 48 13.31 15.80 -6.59
CA ARG A 48 12.55 17.06 -6.46
C ARG A 48 12.63 17.69 -5.06
N LYS A 49 13.47 17.16 -4.17
CA LYS A 49 13.66 17.64 -2.78
C LYS A 49 12.36 17.65 -1.96
N LYS A 50 11.48 16.66 -2.22
CA LYS A 50 10.20 16.51 -1.48
C LYS A 50 10.37 15.66 -0.21
N ASN A 51 11.60 15.36 0.20
CA ASN A 51 11.94 14.59 1.40
C ASN A 51 11.00 13.39 1.65
N PRO A 52 10.95 12.41 0.71
CA PRO A 52 10.07 11.26 0.83
C PRO A 52 10.59 10.27 1.89
N ILE A 53 9.67 9.60 2.59
CA ILE A 53 9.99 8.46 3.46
C ILE A 53 9.18 7.23 3.05
N ILE A 54 9.68 6.04 3.41
CA ILE A 54 9.00 4.75 3.19
C ILE A 54 8.61 4.17 4.54
N ILE A 55 7.39 3.63 4.62
CA ILE A 55 6.89 2.88 5.77
C ILE A 55 6.48 1.49 5.31
N LYS A 56 6.71 0.49 6.18
CA LYS A 56 6.26 -0.88 6.01
C LYS A 56 5.55 -1.37 7.27
N PRO A 57 4.55 -2.26 7.18
CA PRO A 57 4.04 -2.97 8.33
C PRO A 57 5.16 -3.81 8.96
N CYS A 58 5.19 -3.90 10.28
CA CYS A 58 6.03 -4.87 10.98
C CYS A 58 5.28 -6.21 11.00
N LEU A 59 5.71 -7.16 10.20
CA LEU A 59 5.10 -8.50 10.11
C LEU A 59 5.71 -9.50 11.10
N ASP A 60 6.91 -9.23 11.61
CA ASP A 60 7.64 -10.10 12.55
C ASP A 60 8.18 -9.28 13.72
N ASP A 61 7.81 -9.65 14.94
CA ASP A 61 8.36 -9.05 16.18
C ASP A 61 9.86 -9.29 16.35
N ARG A 62 10.44 -10.17 15.52
CA ARG A 62 11.89 -10.47 15.49
C ARG A 62 12.70 -9.49 14.63
N GLU A 63 12.05 -8.78 13.69
CA GLU A 63 12.65 -7.63 13.03
C GLU A 63 12.62 -6.45 14.02
N GLY A 64 13.69 -6.29 14.78
CA GLY A 64 13.84 -5.23 15.78
C GLY A 64 13.57 -3.83 15.19
N LYS A 65 13.23 -2.89 16.06
CA LYS A 65 13.00 -1.48 15.72
C LYS A 65 14.10 -0.96 14.79
N PHE A 66 13.81 -0.91 13.48
CA PHE A 66 14.69 -0.27 12.53
C PHE A 66 14.14 1.13 12.22
N ILE A 67 14.63 2.11 12.96
CA ILE A 67 14.45 3.53 12.66
C ILE A 67 15.72 3.99 11.96
N GLY A 68 15.69 4.19 10.65
CA GLY A 68 16.87 4.69 9.96
C GLY A 68 16.88 4.48 8.46
N TRP A 69 18.05 4.71 7.86
CA TRP A 69 18.28 4.44 6.45
C TRP A 69 18.33 2.93 6.19
N GLY A 70 17.31 2.43 5.52
CA GLY A 70 17.23 1.03 5.11
C GLY A 70 17.35 0.86 3.61
N VAL A 71 17.66 -0.36 3.20
CA VAL A 71 17.68 -0.73 1.78
C VAL A 71 16.33 -1.33 1.42
N THR A 72 15.51 -0.57 0.69
CA THR A 72 14.27 -1.12 0.11
C THR A 72 14.56 -1.66 -1.28
N LYS A 73 14.21 -2.91 -1.50
CA LYS A 73 14.58 -3.68 -2.69
C LYS A 73 13.35 -4.22 -3.40
N SER A 74 13.32 -4.08 -4.72
CA SER A 74 12.45 -4.85 -5.61
C SER A 74 13.26 -5.86 -6.41
N ARG A 75 12.63 -6.64 -7.30
CA ARG A 75 13.33 -7.59 -8.18
C ARG A 75 14.41 -6.94 -9.05
N ILE A 76 14.21 -5.68 -9.44
CA ILE A 76 15.07 -4.98 -10.43
C ILE A 76 15.63 -3.66 -9.93
N LEU A 77 15.17 -3.16 -8.78
CA LEU A 77 15.57 -1.86 -8.28
C LEU A 77 15.86 -1.94 -6.78
N THR A 78 16.97 -1.33 -6.38
CA THR A 78 17.37 -1.18 -4.97
C THR A 78 17.56 0.30 -4.68
N VAL A 79 16.91 0.80 -3.64
CA VAL A 79 17.02 2.21 -3.23
C VAL A 79 17.38 2.27 -1.76
N ASN A 80 18.37 3.08 -1.43
CA ASN A 80 18.67 3.45 -0.05
C ASN A 80 17.78 4.61 0.35
N ALA A 81 16.83 4.32 1.24
CA ALA A 81 15.76 5.23 1.63
C ALA A 81 15.54 5.22 3.14
N PRO A 82 15.08 6.32 3.75
CA PRO A 82 14.53 6.30 5.09
C PRO A 82 13.32 5.35 5.12
N THR A 83 13.49 4.20 5.75
CA THR A 83 12.46 3.16 5.86
C THR A 83 12.15 2.94 7.33
N TYR A 84 10.88 2.94 7.66
CA TYR A 84 10.38 2.81 9.04
C TYR A 84 9.33 1.71 9.12
N TYR A 85 9.17 1.11 10.31
CA TYR A 85 8.12 0.14 10.57
C TYR A 85 6.94 0.78 11.28
N PHE A 86 5.72 0.50 10.82
CA PHE A 86 4.50 1.22 11.21
C PHE A 86 4.12 1.05 12.70
N LYS A 87 4.41 -0.11 13.31
CA LYS A 87 3.99 -0.44 14.68
C LYS A 87 4.51 0.55 15.74
N ASP A 88 5.69 1.11 15.52
CA ASP A 88 6.39 1.94 16.51
C ASP A 88 6.31 3.46 16.21
N LEU A 89 5.65 3.84 15.13
CA LEU A 89 5.92 5.14 14.50
C LEU A 89 4.80 6.16 14.56
N LYS A 90 3.59 5.82 15.05
CA LYS A 90 2.46 6.77 14.97
C LYS A 90 2.76 8.11 15.66
N SER A 91 3.40 8.09 16.83
CA SER A 91 3.80 9.32 17.53
C SER A 91 5.03 9.98 16.92
N GLU A 92 6.04 9.19 16.55
CA GLU A 92 7.29 9.70 16.00
C GLU A 92 7.12 10.22 14.56
N LEU A 93 6.23 9.61 13.77
CA LEU A 93 5.96 10.05 12.40
C LEU A 93 5.51 11.51 12.33
N LEU A 94 4.74 11.95 13.31
CA LEU A 94 4.24 13.33 13.37
C LEU A 94 5.37 14.35 13.60
N GLU A 95 6.49 13.94 14.18
CA GLU A 95 7.66 14.78 14.45
C GLU A 95 8.67 14.79 13.28
N LEU A 96 8.58 13.81 12.35
CA LEU A 96 9.49 13.77 11.21
C LEU A 96 9.16 14.84 10.16
N ASP A 97 10.23 15.46 9.61
CA ASP A 97 10.09 16.36 8.46
C ASP A 97 10.07 15.57 7.15
N PHE A 98 8.89 15.35 6.59
CA PHE A 98 8.71 14.76 5.27
C PHE A 98 7.54 15.44 4.53
N LYS A 99 7.58 15.40 3.19
CA LYS A 99 6.59 16.06 2.32
C LYS A 99 5.83 15.09 1.43
N CYS A 100 6.10 13.81 1.51
CA CYS A 100 5.29 12.73 0.97
C CYS A 100 5.65 11.41 1.63
N LEU A 101 4.68 10.51 1.69
CA LEU A 101 4.77 9.25 2.38
C LEU A 101 4.50 8.11 1.40
N PHE A 102 5.38 7.11 1.39
CA PHE A 102 5.19 5.86 0.66
C PHE A 102 4.97 4.73 1.66
N VAL A 103 3.90 3.96 1.49
CA VAL A 103 3.56 2.82 2.36
C VAL A 103 3.55 1.56 1.51
N ASP A 104 4.50 0.64 1.76
CA ASP A 104 4.57 -0.66 1.08
C ASP A 104 3.85 -1.73 1.90
N GLU A 105 3.34 -2.78 1.24
CA GLU A 105 2.62 -3.91 1.84
C GLU A 105 1.43 -3.48 2.72
N VAL A 106 0.74 -2.43 2.31
CA VAL A 106 -0.33 -1.77 3.06
C VAL A 106 -1.52 -2.68 3.39
N GLN A 107 -1.66 -3.82 2.71
CA GLN A 107 -2.72 -4.80 2.98
C GLN A 107 -2.68 -5.38 4.39
N PHE A 108 -1.52 -5.35 5.06
CA PHE A 108 -1.34 -5.85 6.42
C PHE A 108 -1.62 -4.80 7.50
N LEU A 109 -2.00 -3.59 7.13
CA LEU A 109 -2.40 -2.55 8.06
C LEU A 109 -3.83 -2.75 8.52
N THR A 110 -4.11 -2.31 9.76
CA THR A 110 -5.45 -2.30 10.34
C THR A 110 -6.27 -1.12 9.86
N ARG A 111 -7.57 -1.12 10.19
CA ARG A 111 -8.46 0.02 9.94
C ARG A 111 -7.93 1.31 10.58
N GLU A 112 -7.49 1.22 11.83
CA GLU A 112 -6.96 2.34 12.61
C GLU A 112 -5.71 2.93 11.96
N ASP A 113 -4.88 2.07 11.35
CA ASP A 113 -3.67 2.50 10.64
C ASP A 113 -4.03 3.26 9.35
N ILE A 114 -5.03 2.79 8.60
CA ILE A 114 -5.49 3.48 7.40
C ILE A 114 -6.12 4.84 7.74
N LEU A 115 -6.94 4.92 8.80
CA LEU A 115 -7.49 6.19 9.27
C LEU A 115 -6.38 7.17 9.68
N PHE A 116 -5.33 6.69 10.36
CA PHE A 116 -4.17 7.50 10.70
C PHE A 116 -3.45 8.03 9.44
N LEU A 117 -3.28 7.20 8.40
CA LEU A 117 -2.68 7.64 7.14
C LEU A 117 -3.52 8.72 6.44
N CYS A 118 -4.84 8.62 6.49
CA CYS A 118 -5.75 9.65 5.98
C CYS A 118 -5.60 10.96 6.77
N ASP A 119 -5.58 10.88 8.11
CA ASP A 119 -5.34 12.06 8.96
C ASP A 119 -3.99 12.72 8.69
N VAL A 120 -2.93 11.95 8.49
CA VAL A 120 -1.61 12.49 8.10
C VAL A 120 -1.66 13.19 6.74
N ALA A 121 -2.37 12.64 5.76
CA ALA A 121 -2.53 13.28 4.45
C ALA A 121 -3.24 14.63 4.58
N ASP A 122 -4.35 14.67 5.33
CA ASP A 122 -5.19 15.85 5.50
C ASP A 122 -4.53 16.91 6.38
N SER A 123 -4.05 16.53 7.58
CA SER A 123 -3.51 17.47 8.57
C SER A 123 -2.20 18.11 8.11
N ARG A 124 -1.36 17.37 7.40
CA ARG A 124 -0.07 17.84 6.88
C ARG A 124 -0.12 18.34 5.44
N ASN A 125 -1.24 18.17 4.77
CA ASN A 125 -1.42 18.52 3.35
C ASN A 125 -0.35 17.88 2.45
N ILE A 126 -0.14 16.57 2.59
CA ILE A 126 0.86 15.80 1.86
C ILE A 126 0.24 14.61 1.12
N ASN A 127 0.90 14.12 0.08
CA ASN A 127 0.49 12.91 -0.60
C ASN A 127 0.96 11.66 0.15
N VAL A 128 0.05 10.71 0.35
CA VAL A 128 0.29 9.37 0.89
C VAL A 128 0.05 8.35 -0.22
N PHE A 129 1.10 7.65 -0.62
CA PHE A 129 1.08 6.64 -1.67
C PHE A 129 1.12 5.24 -1.06
N CYS A 130 0.01 4.53 -1.10
CA CYS A 130 -0.18 3.20 -0.53
C CYS A 130 -0.01 2.13 -1.60
N PHE A 131 0.83 1.11 -1.36
CA PHE A 131 1.09 0.01 -2.29
C PHE A 131 0.79 -1.32 -1.61
N GLY A 132 -0.02 -2.18 -2.25
CA GLY A 132 -0.36 -3.47 -1.65
C GLY A 132 -1.14 -4.42 -2.54
N LEU A 133 -1.41 -5.60 -2.00
CA LEU A 133 -2.27 -6.61 -2.60
C LEU A 133 -3.75 -6.22 -2.40
N ARG A 134 -4.60 -6.60 -3.34
CA ARG A 134 -6.04 -6.39 -3.21
C ARG A 134 -6.67 -7.47 -2.32
N THR A 135 -6.46 -8.73 -2.69
CA THR A 135 -7.10 -9.90 -2.08
C THR A 135 -6.07 -10.94 -1.66
N ASP A 136 -6.44 -11.75 -0.69
CA ASP A 136 -5.73 -12.96 -0.32
C ASP A 136 -5.95 -14.11 -1.32
N VAL A 137 -5.49 -15.31 -0.99
CA VAL A 137 -5.64 -16.51 -1.83
C VAL A 137 -7.09 -17.05 -1.86
N LEU A 138 -7.92 -16.69 -0.89
CA LEU A 138 -9.34 -17.05 -0.83
C LEU A 138 -10.22 -16.12 -1.66
N GLY A 139 -9.65 -14.99 -2.14
CA GLY A 139 -10.37 -13.98 -2.90
C GLY A 139 -11.01 -12.90 -2.02
N GLU A 140 -10.76 -12.94 -0.72
CA GLU A 140 -11.24 -11.94 0.24
C GLU A 140 -10.32 -10.71 0.25
N LEU A 141 -10.91 -9.53 0.47
CA LEU A 141 -10.12 -8.31 0.62
C LEU A 141 -9.31 -8.35 1.91
N PHE A 142 -8.01 -8.10 1.81
CA PHE A 142 -7.22 -7.81 3.00
C PHE A 142 -7.78 -6.58 3.76
N GLU A 143 -7.61 -6.55 5.08
CA GLU A 143 -8.16 -5.50 5.93
C GLU A 143 -7.73 -4.10 5.49
N GLY A 144 -6.42 -3.85 5.37
CA GLY A 144 -5.90 -2.56 4.92
C GLY A 144 -6.40 -2.17 3.53
N SER A 145 -6.46 -3.12 2.60
CA SER A 145 -6.96 -2.88 1.24
C SER A 145 -8.44 -2.57 1.22
N LYS A 146 -9.25 -3.26 2.03
CA LYS A 146 -10.69 -2.98 2.20
C LYS A 146 -10.93 -1.53 2.63
N HIS A 147 -10.18 -1.06 3.61
CA HIS A 147 -10.33 0.29 4.12
C HIS A 147 -9.77 1.34 3.15
N LEU A 148 -8.71 1.04 2.41
CA LEU A 148 -8.23 1.92 1.35
C LEU A 148 -9.23 2.04 0.21
N PHE A 149 -9.90 0.95 -0.22
CA PHE A 149 -10.96 1.05 -1.22
C PHE A 149 -12.14 1.90 -0.78
N ALA A 150 -12.36 2.05 0.53
CA ALA A 150 -13.41 2.90 1.07
C ALA A 150 -12.99 4.38 1.24
N LEU A 151 -11.71 4.66 1.47
CA LEU A 151 -11.25 5.96 1.98
C LEU A 151 -10.23 6.67 1.09
N ALA A 152 -9.54 5.97 0.17
CA ALA A 152 -8.54 6.61 -0.68
C ALA A 152 -9.19 7.51 -1.74
N ASP A 153 -8.55 8.63 -2.06
CA ASP A 153 -9.01 9.61 -3.05
C ASP A 153 -8.81 9.11 -4.49
N GLU A 154 -7.73 8.33 -4.70
CA GLU A 154 -7.37 7.85 -6.04
C GLU A 154 -6.94 6.37 -6.00
N PHE A 155 -7.22 5.67 -7.12
CA PHE A 155 -6.87 4.26 -7.28
C PHE A 155 -6.09 4.03 -8.56
N GLU A 156 -5.10 3.13 -8.49
CA GLU A 156 -4.38 2.69 -9.67
C GLU A 156 -4.11 1.19 -9.62
N HIS A 157 -4.62 0.46 -10.62
CA HIS A 157 -4.35 -0.95 -10.78
C HIS A 157 -3.02 -1.16 -11.51
N ILE A 158 -2.05 -1.79 -10.85
CA ILE A 158 -0.78 -2.21 -11.46
C ILE A 158 -0.98 -3.60 -12.04
N GLU A 159 -1.09 -3.67 -13.36
CA GLU A 159 -1.43 -4.88 -14.09
C GLU A 159 -0.23 -5.81 -14.26
N THR A 160 -0.50 -7.12 -14.24
CA THR A 160 0.42 -8.19 -14.67
C THR A 160 -0.35 -9.29 -15.36
N LEU A 161 0.35 -10.18 -16.06
CA LEU A 161 -0.30 -11.31 -16.77
C LEU A 161 -0.50 -12.51 -15.84
N CYS A 162 -1.45 -13.33 -16.20
CA CYS A 162 -1.71 -14.62 -15.57
C CYS A 162 -0.52 -15.57 -15.79
N GLU A 163 -0.02 -16.17 -14.71
CA GLU A 163 1.14 -17.09 -14.73
C GLU A 163 0.73 -18.56 -15.01
N MET A 164 -0.51 -18.80 -15.44
CA MET A 164 -0.93 -20.12 -15.89
C MET A 164 -0.61 -20.33 -17.36
N ASP A 165 -0.06 -21.49 -17.68
CA ASP A 165 0.36 -21.84 -19.04
C ASP A 165 -0.78 -21.64 -20.06
N GLY A 166 -0.47 -20.98 -21.17
CA GLY A 166 -1.42 -20.69 -22.24
C GLY A 166 -2.50 -19.65 -21.90
N CYS A 167 -2.30 -18.82 -20.87
CA CYS A 167 -3.26 -17.82 -20.46
C CYS A 167 -2.70 -16.37 -20.55
N ASP A 168 -3.16 -15.60 -21.52
CA ASP A 168 -2.76 -14.20 -21.75
C ASP A 168 -3.65 -13.18 -21.04
N ARG A 169 -4.45 -13.60 -20.06
CA ARG A 169 -5.35 -12.69 -19.31
C ARG A 169 -4.61 -11.94 -18.23
N LYS A 170 -5.14 -10.79 -17.83
CA LYS A 170 -4.63 -10.04 -16.68
C LYS A 170 -4.87 -10.80 -15.38
N ALA A 171 -3.84 -10.86 -14.53
CA ALA A 171 -3.93 -11.45 -13.20
C ALA A 171 -4.68 -10.52 -12.24
N VAL A 172 -5.53 -11.10 -11.40
CA VAL A 172 -6.33 -10.37 -10.41
C VAL A 172 -6.43 -11.09 -9.06
N ALA A 173 -5.91 -12.31 -8.98
CA ALA A 173 -5.98 -13.19 -7.82
C ALA A 173 -4.68 -14.00 -7.69
N HIS A 174 -4.59 -14.81 -6.65
CA HIS A 174 -3.42 -15.63 -6.34
C HIS A 174 -3.82 -17.08 -6.10
N ILE A 175 -2.95 -18.02 -6.51
CA ILE A 175 -2.99 -19.42 -6.10
C ILE A 175 -1.71 -19.69 -5.31
N ARG A 176 -1.86 -20.29 -4.14
CA ARG A 176 -0.76 -20.75 -3.31
C ARG A 176 -0.42 -22.19 -3.64
N TYR A 177 0.87 -22.49 -3.65
CA TYR A 177 1.41 -23.84 -3.77
C TYR A 177 2.29 -24.11 -2.55
N ILE A 178 2.15 -25.32 -1.97
CA ILE A 178 2.96 -25.81 -0.86
C ILE A 178 3.68 -27.06 -1.34
N ASN A 179 5.01 -27.08 -1.31
CA ASN A 179 5.84 -28.16 -1.83
C ASN A 179 5.50 -28.54 -3.30
N GLY A 180 5.16 -27.52 -4.12
CA GLY A 180 4.80 -27.71 -5.52
C GLY A 180 3.37 -28.13 -5.79
N GLU A 181 2.59 -28.49 -4.79
CA GLU A 181 1.18 -28.84 -4.91
C GLU A 181 0.28 -27.63 -4.61
N ARG A 182 -0.82 -27.54 -5.37
CA ARG A 182 -1.80 -26.46 -5.17
C ARG A 182 -2.45 -26.57 -3.79
N ASP A 183 -2.32 -25.55 -2.98
CA ASP A 183 -2.96 -25.49 -1.68
C ASP A 183 -4.47 -25.26 -1.80
N THR A 184 -5.23 -26.09 -1.09
CA THR A 184 -6.71 -26.03 -1.02
C THR A 184 -7.21 -25.70 0.38
N SER A 185 -6.32 -25.37 1.32
CA SER A 185 -6.70 -24.98 2.68
C SER A 185 -7.50 -23.67 2.70
N GLU A 186 -8.26 -23.47 3.75
CA GLU A 186 -9.03 -22.23 3.99
C GLU A 186 -8.21 -21.15 4.73
N GLU A 187 -6.89 -21.31 4.81
CA GLU A 187 -6.03 -20.35 5.45
C GLU A 187 -5.65 -19.20 4.49
N SER A 188 -5.95 -17.97 4.84
CA SER A 188 -5.69 -16.79 4.01
C SER A 188 -4.19 -16.48 3.88
N VAL A 189 -3.41 -16.72 4.92
CA VAL A 189 -1.95 -16.52 4.98
C VAL A 189 -1.28 -17.78 5.49
N ALA A 190 -0.35 -18.35 4.73
CA ALA A 190 0.48 -19.45 5.24
C ALA A 190 1.61 -18.88 6.11
N ILE A 191 1.77 -19.45 7.29
CA ILE A 191 3.03 -19.36 8.04
C ILE A 191 4.04 -20.18 7.24
N GLU A 192 5.18 -19.60 6.87
CA GLU A 192 6.20 -20.23 6.02
C GLU A 192 6.82 -21.46 6.71
N THR A 193 6.17 -22.60 6.57
CA THR A 193 6.73 -23.91 6.90
C THR A 193 6.72 -24.73 5.61
N GLY A 194 7.87 -24.78 4.93
CA GLY A 194 8.02 -25.48 3.67
C GLY A 194 8.27 -24.58 2.48
N ASP A 195 8.31 -25.15 1.28
CA ASP A 195 8.46 -24.39 0.03
C ASP A 195 7.11 -23.82 -0.42
N VAL A 196 6.79 -22.60 0.06
CA VAL A 196 5.55 -21.91 -0.28
C VAL A 196 5.80 -20.98 -1.47
N THR A 197 5.06 -21.19 -2.55
CA THR A 197 5.11 -20.35 -3.75
C THR A 197 3.73 -19.84 -4.12
N TYR A 198 3.68 -18.70 -4.83
CA TYR A 198 2.44 -18.09 -5.27
C TYR A 198 2.49 -17.85 -6.78
N LYS A 199 1.37 -18.10 -7.46
CA LYS A 199 1.15 -17.69 -8.85
C LYS A 199 0.07 -16.63 -8.92
N SER A 200 0.36 -15.58 -9.66
CA SER A 200 -0.63 -14.53 -9.96
C SER A 200 -1.50 -14.99 -11.13
N VAL A 201 -2.80 -15.01 -10.93
CA VAL A 201 -3.71 -15.62 -11.89
C VAL A 201 -4.92 -14.75 -12.24
N CYS A 202 -5.49 -14.96 -13.43
CA CYS A 202 -6.75 -14.34 -13.78
C CYS A 202 -7.93 -15.02 -13.02
N ARG A 203 -9.07 -14.34 -12.96
CA ARG A 203 -10.28 -14.84 -12.30
C ARG A 203 -10.69 -16.24 -12.81
N LYS A 204 -10.63 -16.49 -14.14
CA LYS A 204 -10.99 -17.80 -14.70
C LYS A 204 -10.11 -18.92 -14.16
N CYS A 205 -8.78 -18.74 -14.19
CA CYS A 205 -7.83 -19.74 -13.68
C CYS A 205 -7.91 -19.89 -12.15
N TRP A 206 -8.26 -18.83 -11.43
CA TRP A 206 -8.51 -18.92 -10.00
C TRP A 206 -9.77 -19.72 -9.68
N MET A 207 -10.89 -19.49 -10.40
CA MET A 207 -12.16 -20.17 -10.19
C MET A 207 -12.13 -21.65 -10.62
N SER A 208 -11.33 -22.04 -11.62
CA SER A 208 -11.14 -23.44 -11.99
C SER A 208 -10.57 -24.32 -10.86
N ARG A 209 -10.14 -23.71 -9.76
CA ARG A 209 -9.83 -24.35 -8.48
C ARG A 209 -11.00 -25.21 -7.94
N ASN A 210 -12.23 -24.75 -8.15
CA ASN A 210 -13.41 -25.37 -7.53
C ASN A 210 -14.06 -26.48 -8.40
N GLU A 211 -13.63 -26.62 -9.66
CA GLU A 211 -14.25 -27.62 -10.57
C GLU A 211 -13.77 -29.07 -10.33
N ASN A 212 -12.59 -29.25 -9.71
CA ASN A 212 -12.07 -30.57 -9.35
C ASN A 212 -12.61 -31.12 -8.01
N ASN A 213 -13.47 -30.38 -7.31
CA ASN A 213 -14.11 -30.76 -6.04
C ASN A 213 -15.65 -30.82 -6.14
N ARG A 214 -16.22 -30.87 -7.35
CA ARG A 214 -17.66 -31.14 -7.56
C ARG A 214 -17.90 -32.48 -8.20
#